data_2ef5f0dd40d1f26fe6c691eeca97fc8a
#
_entry.id   2ef5f0dd40d1f26fe6c691eeca97fc8a
#
_cell.length_a   1.000
_cell.length_b   1.000
_cell.length_c   1.000
_cell.angle_alpha   90.00
_cell.angle_beta   90.00
_cell.angle_gamma   90.00
#
_symmetry.space_group_name_H-M   'P 1'
#
loop_
_entity.id
_entity.type
_entity.pdbx_description
1 polymer ?
#
loop_
_entity_poly.entity_id
_entity_poly.type
_entity_poly.pdbx_seq_one_letter_code
_entity_poly.pdbx_strand_id
1 'polypeptide(L)'
;MTIYDELKARGLIAQVTDEEEIKEVINNGKATFYIGFDCTADSLTAGHFMALTLMKRLQMAGNKPIALIGGGTTMIGDPSGRTDMRKMLTKEDIDHNAECFKRQMERFIEFGEGKAMMLNNADWLLNLNYIELLREVGPCFSVNNMLRAECYKQRMEKGLSLSLIHISE
;
A
#
# COMPACT_ATOMS: atom_id res chain seq x y z
N MET A 1 18.65 17.76 11.61
CA MET A 1 18.01 17.45 10.32
C MET A 1 16.71 16.72 10.64
N THR A 2 15.59 17.21 10.15
CA THR A 2 14.28 16.59 10.39
C THR A 2 14.15 15.31 9.58
N ILE A 3 13.16 14.46 9.91
CA ILE A 3 12.94 13.22 9.12
C ILE A 3 12.56 13.56 7.68
N TYR A 4 11.77 14.60 7.44
CA TYR A 4 11.43 15.02 6.08
C TYR A 4 12.67 15.42 5.27
N ASP A 5 13.56 16.24 5.87
CA ASP A 5 14.79 16.68 5.21
C ASP A 5 15.72 15.49 4.90
N GLU A 6 15.79 14.51 5.80
CA GLU A 6 16.57 13.29 5.57
C GLU A 6 16.01 12.49 4.38
N LEU A 7 14.69 12.27 4.34
CA LEU A 7 14.05 11.56 3.24
C LEU A 7 14.27 12.27 1.90
N LYS A 8 14.15 13.61 1.88
CA LYS A 8 14.38 14.43 0.70
C LYS A 8 15.82 14.36 0.23
N ALA A 9 16.79 14.49 1.16
CA ALA A 9 18.22 14.42 0.85
C ALA A 9 18.65 13.05 0.31
N ARG A 10 17.95 11.97 0.69
CA ARG A 10 18.21 10.61 0.19
C ARG A 10 17.46 10.27 -1.11
N GLY A 11 16.67 11.18 -1.66
CA GLY A 11 15.86 10.94 -2.85
C GLY A 11 14.72 9.94 -2.64
N LEU A 12 14.23 9.81 -1.41
CA LEU A 12 13.14 8.88 -1.05
C LEU A 12 11.74 9.52 -1.18
N ILE A 13 11.68 10.80 -1.56
CA ILE A 13 10.43 11.51 -1.84
C ILE A 13 10.41 11.83 -3.34
N ALA A 14 9.52 11.18 -4.07
CA ALA A 14 9.32 11.45 -5.49
C ALA A 14 8.24 12.51 -5.71
N GLN A 15 7.15 12.42 -4.98
CA GLN A 15 6.00 13.31 -5.07
C GLN A 15 5.25 13.35 -3.73
N VAL A 16 4.67 14.50 -3.39
CA VAL A 16 3.80 14.69 -2.24
C VAL A 16 2.55 15.49 -2.65
N THR A 17 1.46 15.30 -1.95
CA THR A 17 0.21 16.02 -2.19
C THR A 17 0.25 17.42 -1.62
N ASP A 18 0.72 17.58 -0.39
CA ASP A 18 0.95 18.85 0.31
C ASP A 18 2.25 18.77 1.11
N GLU A 19 3.27 19.52 0.65
CA GLU A 19 4.62 19.46 1.25
C GLU A 19 4.64 19.96 2.68
N GLU A 20 3.95 21.06 2.97
CA GLU A 20 4.03 21.69 4.28
C GLU A 20 3.26 20.92 5.36
N GLU A 21 2.07 20.41 5.01
CA GLU A 21 1.27 19.57 5.90
C GLU A 21 1.98 18.27 6.23
N ILE A 22 2.49 17.56 5.21
CA ILE A 22 3.21 16.30 5.38
C ILE A 22 4.45 16.50 6.25
N LYS A 23 5.21 17.55 5.97
CA LYS A 23 6.41 17.92 6.72
C LYS A 23 6.11 18.18 8.21
N GLU A 24 5.05 18.94 8.49
CA GLU A 24 4.63 19.19 9.86
C GLU A 24 4.27 17.89 10.59
N VAL A 25 3.42 17.06 9.98
CA VAL A 25 2.87 15.87 10.63
C VAL A 25 3.95 14.83 10.90
N ILE A 26 4.81 14.51 9.91
CA ILE A 26 5.84 13.46 10.08
C ILE A 26 7.01 13.92 10.96
N ASN A 27 7.38 15.20 10.93
CA ASN A 27 8.45 15.73 11.78
C ASN A 27 8.06 15.78 13.26
N ASN A 28 6.77 15.89 13.56
CA ASN A 28 6.24 15.92 14.92
C ASN A 28 5.92 14.50 15.47
N GLY A 29 6.16 13.45 14.70
CA GLY A 29 5.88 12.07 15.11
C GLY A 29 4.40 11.77 15.31
N LYS A 30 3.52 12.49 14.62
CA LYS A 30 2.05 12.40 14.77
C LYS A 30 1.36 11.63 13.64
N ALA A 31 2.08 11.31 12.58
CA ALA A 31 1.49 10.60 11.45
C ALA A 31 1.15 9.16 11.81
N THR A 32 -0.08 8.76 11.49
CA THR A 32 -0.40 7.36 11.23
C THR A 32 -0.43 7.20 9.72
N PHE A 33 0.37 6.29 9.19
CA PHE A 33 0.53 6.09 7.76
C PHE A 33 0.54 4.61 7.41
N TYR A 34 0.21 4.26 6.18
CA TYR A 34 0.27 2.88 5.73
C TYR A 34 1.14 2.73 4.48
N ILE A 35 1.66 1.52 4.29
CA ILE A 35 2.23 1.06 3.03
C ILE A 35 1.61 -0.30 2.72
N GLY A 36 1.11 -0.46 1.48
CA GLY A 36 0.48 -1.68 0.99
C GLY A 36 1.50 -2.70 0.49
N PHE A 37 1.23 -3.98 0.77
CA PHE A 37 2.05 -5.13 0.37
C PHE A 37 1.17 -6.25 -0.16
N ASP A 38 1.23 -6.50 -1.47
CA ASP A 38 0.54 -7.63 -2.08
C ASP A 38 1.27 -8.95 -1.83
N CYS A 39 0.56 -9.93 -1.28
CA CYS A 39 1.09 -11.22 -0.86
C CYS A 39 1.21 -12.22 -2.02
N THR A 40 1.95 -11.86 -3.06
CA THR A 40 2.08 -12.66 -4.29
C THR A 40 3.14 -13.75 -4.24
N ALA A 41 3.90 -13.84 -3.15
CA ALA A 41 4.91 -14.85 -2.86
C ALA A 41 5.13 -14.96 -1.34
N ASP A 42 5.83 -15.97 -0.90
CA ASP A 42 6.16 -16.22 0.52
C ASP A 42 7.37 -15.42 1.03
N SER A 43 7.97 -14.62 0.17
CA SER A 43 9.20 -13.88 0.47
C SER A 43 9.14 -12.44 -0.01
N LEU A 44 9.60 -11.53 0.84
CA LEU A 44 9.81 -10.13 0.50
C LEU A 44 10.94 -9.98 -0.51
N THR A 45 10.79 -9.03 -1.41
CA THR A 45 11.78 -8.67 -2.45
C THR A 45 12.57 -7.41 -2.08
N ALA A 46 13.58 -7.06 -2.89
CA ALA A 46 14.33 -5.82 -2.72
C ALA A 46 13.43 -4.56 -2.78
N GLY A 47 12.34 -4.58 -3.58
CA GLY A 47 11.36 -3.49 -3.60
C GLY A 47 10.65 -3.33 -2.25
N HIS A 48 10.22 -4.42 -1.65
CA HIS A 48 9.64 -4.42 -0.30
C HIS A 48 10.62 -3.92 0.76
N PHE A 49 11.91 -4.26 0.64
CA PHE A 49 12.95 -3.75 1.54
C PHE A 49 13.04 -2.22 1.54
N MET A 50 12.92 -1.59 0.37
CA MET A 50 12.90 -0.13 0.27
C MET A 50 11.71 0.47 1.04
N ALA A 51 10.52 -0.09 0.85
CA ALA A 51 9.31 0.34 1.55
C ALA A 51 9.43 0.15 3.07
N LEU A 52 9.93 -1.01 3.52
CA LEU A 52 10.18 -1.27 4.95
C LEU A 52 11.24 -0.35 5.56
N THR A 53 12.27 0.01 4.80
CA THR A 53 13.28 0.98 5.23
C THR A 53 12.65 2.35 5.46
N LEU A 54 11.75 2.79 4.58
CA LEU A 54 10.98 4.03 4.76
C LEU A 54 10.09 3.94 6.01
N MET A 55 9.34 2.84 6.17
CA MET A 55 8.51 2.61 7.36
C MET A 55 9.34 2.68 8.65
N LYS A 56 10.50 2.03 8.67
CA LYS A 56 11.40 2.03 9.84
C LYS A 56 11.88 3.43 10.18
N ARG A 57 12.28 4.23 9.19
CA ARG A 57 12.74 5.61 9.41
C ARG A 57 11.64 6.49 9.99
N LEU A 58 10.44 6.40 9.44
CA LEU A 58 9.28 7.15 9.95
C LEU A 58 8.89 6.66 11.35
N GLN A 59 8.93 5.35 11.63
CA GLN A 59 8.68 4.81 12.96
C GLN A 59 9.71 5.32 13.98
N MET A 60 11.00 5.34 13.63
CA MET A 60 12.06 5.87 14.50
C MET A 60 11.88 7.37 14.80
N ALA A 61 11.23 8.09 13.91
CA ALA A 61 10.84 9.50 14.11
C ALA A 61 9.54 9.66 14.92
N GLY A 62 8.98 8.57 15.48
CA GLY A 62 7.79 8.58 16.34
C GLY A 62 6.47 8.37 15.63
N ASN A 63 6.46 8.24 14.29
CA ASN A 63 5.25 8.01 13.52
C ASN A 63 4.77 6.55 13.64
N LYS A 64 3.48 6.31 13.41
CA LYS A 64 2.84 4.99 13.58
C LYS A 64 2.60 4.33 12.22
N PRO A 65 3.39 3.31 11.83
CA PRO A 65 3.18 2.60 10.58
C PRO A 65 2.07 1.57 10.67
N ILE A 66 1.34 1.42 9.57
CA ILE A 66 0.43 0.31 9.31
C ILE A 66 1.00 -0.48 8.13
N ALA A 67 1.38 -1.73 8.34
CA ALA A 67 1.69 -2.66 7.26
C ALA A 67 0.35 -3.20 6.74
N LEU A 68 -0.09 -2.71 5.59
CA LEU A 68 -1.35 -3.10 4.99
C LEU A 68 -1.13 -4.28 4.04
N ILE A 69 -1.61 -5.44 4.43
CA ILE A 69 -1.54 -6.65 3.62
C ILE A 69 -2.68 -6.63 2.59
N GLY A 70 -2.32 -6.76 1.32
CA GLY A 70 -3.24 -6.79 0.20
C GLY A 70 -3.90 -8.15 -0.02
N GLY A 71 -4.50 -8.77 1.01
CA GLY A 71 -5.13 -10.08 0.87
C GLY A 71 -6.29 -10.07 -0.12
N GLY A 72 -7.17 -9.08 -0.05
CA GLY A 72 -8.28 -8.92 -1.00
C GLY A 72 -7.82 -8.49 -2.39
N THR A 73 -6.92 -7.51 -2.48
CA THR A 73 -6.38 -7.01 -3.76
C THR A 73 -5.54 -8.05 -4.50
N THR A 74 -4.77 -8.86 -3.77
CA THR A 74 -4.01 -9.99 -4.35
C THR A 74 -4.91 -11.02 -5.02
N MET A 75 -6.13 -11.25 -4.51
CA MET A 75 -7.10 -12.16 -5.12
C MET A 75 -7.57 -11.67 -6.50
N ILE A 76 -7.58 -10.38 -6.74
CA ILE A 76 -7.95 -9.79 -8.04
C ILE A 76 -6.82 -9.94 -9.06
N GLY A 77 -5.58 -10.10 -8.60
CA GLY A 77 -4.43 -10.38 -9.47
C GLY A 77 -3.93 -9.15 -10.22
N ASP A 78 -3.85 -7.99 -9.56
CA ASP A 78 -3.30 -6.77 -10.16
C ASP A 78 -1.91 -7.04 -10.76
N PRO A 79 -1.72 -6.79 -12.07
CA PRO A 79 -0.45 -6.98 -12.75
C PRO A 79 0.56 -5.85 -12.48
N SER A 80 0.55 -5.19 -11.32
CA SER A 80 1.45 -4.07 -10.99
C SER A 80 2.88 -4.31 -11.46
N GLY A 81 3.32 -3.54 -12.44
CA GLY A 81 4.68 -3.60 -13.00
C GLY A 81 4.96 -4.77 -13.95
N ARG A 82 3.95 -5.56 -14.38
CA ARG A 82 4.11 -6.67 -15.35
C ARG A 82 3.05 -6.59 -16.44
N THR A 83 3.36 -7.23 -17.58
CA THR A 83 2.49 -7.28 -18.76
C THR A 83 1.49 -8.44 -18.75
N ASP A 84 1.73 -9.45 -17.93
CA ASP A 84 0.93 -10.66 -17.88
C ASP A 84 0.11 -10.74 -16.59
N MET A 85 -1.13 -11.21 -16.68
CA MET A 85 -1.96 -11.48 -15.50
C MET A 85 -1.22 -12.46 -14.58
N ARG A 86 -1.15 -12.13 -13.29
CA ARG A 86 -0.57 -13.03 -12.30
C ARG A 86 -1.42 -14.28 -12.18
N LYS A 87 -0.78 -15.43 -11.88
CA LYS A 87 -1.48 -16.65 -11.51
C LYS A 87 -2.41 -16.31 -10.34
N MET A 88 -3.68 -16.62 -10.48
CA MET A 88 -4.64 -16.46 -9.38
C MET A 88 -4.22 -17.36 -8.23
N LEU A 89 -3.94 -16.77 -7.09
CA LEU A 89 -3.61 -17.46 -5.86
C LEU A 89 -4.89 -17.87 -5.13
N THR A 90 -4.85 -18.99 -4.42
CA THR A 90 -5.94 -19.37 -3.53
C THR A 90 -5.90 -18.52 -2.26
N LYS A 91 -7.00 -18.51 -1.52
CA LYS A 91 -7.05 -17.81 -0.23
C LYS A 91 -5.99 -18.36 0.73
N GLU A 92 -5.81 -19.67 0.73
CA GLU A 92 -4.83 -20.38 1.56
C GLU A 92 -3.40 -19.96 1.22
N ASP A 93 -3.07 -19.83 -0.08
CA ASP A 93 -1.76 -19.33 -0.53
C ASP A 93 -1.52 -17.89 -0.02
N ILE A 94 -2.52 -17.03 -0.13
CA ILE A 94 -2.45 -15.63 0.30
C ILE A 94 -2.28 -15.53 1.81
N ASP A 95 -3.03 -16.29 2.59
CA ASP A 95 -2.94 -16.33 4.04
C ASP A 95 -1.55 -16.83 4.49
N HIS A 96 -1.03 -17.88 3.84
CA HIS A 96 0.33 -18.37 4.07
C HIS A 96 1.39 -17.29 3.78
N ASN A 97 1.30 -16.64 2.62
CA ASN A 97 2.23 -15.58 2.23
C ASN A 97 2.18 -14.38 3.20
N ALA A 98 0.97 -14.01 3.66
CA ALA A 98 0.79 -12.94 4.64
C ALA A 98 1.52 -13.24 5.96
N GLU A 99 1.42 -14.47 6.46
CA GLU A 99 2.15 -14.90 7.65
C GLU A 99 3.67 -14.91 7.43
N CYS A 100 4.13 -15.29 6.24
CA CYS A 100 5.55 -15.21 5.87
C CYS A 100 6.03 -13.76 5.84
N PHE A 101 5.24 -12.85 5.29
CA PHE A 101 5.55 -11.40 5.28
C PHE A 101 5.65 -10.84 6.69
N LYS A 102 4.70 -11.15 7.57
CA LYS A 102 4.71 -10.71 8.96
C LYS A 102 6.01 -11.06 9.66
N ARG A 103 6.41 -12.33 9.62
CA ARG A 103 7.65 -12.81 10.23
C ARG A 103 8.90 -12.11 9.69
N GLN A 104 8.89 -11.73 8.41
CA GLN A 104 10.01 -11.00 7.81
C GLN A 104 9.98 -9.53 8.20
N MET A 105 8.80 -8.89 8.22
CA MET A 105 8.62 -7.48 8.60
C MET A 105 8.99 -7.21 10.05
N GLU A 106 8.73 -8.15 10.97
CA GLU A 106 9.09 -8.05 12.39
C GLU A 106 10.59 -7.85 12.62
N ARG A 107 11.43 -8.15 11.65
CA ARG A 107 12.87 -7.88 11.70
C ARG A 107 13.23 -6.42 11.40
N PHE A 108 12.32 -5.67 10.81
CA PHE A 108 12.55 -4.28 10.39
C PHE A 108 11.76 -3.29 11.24
N ILE A 109 10.49 -3.54 11.47
CA ILE A 109 9.57 -2.64 12.17
C ILE A 109 9.10 -3.29 13.47
N GLU A 110 8.82 -2.45 14.47
CA GLU A 110 8.35 -2.90 15.77
C GLU A 110 6.83 -2.87 15.81
N PHE A 111 6.22 -4.06 15.91
CA PHE A 111 4.78 -4.23 16.10
C PHE A 111 4.40 -4.18 17.57
N GLY A 112 3.16 -3.82 17.89
CA GLY A 112 2.59 -3.84 19.23
C GLY A 112 1.78 -2.59 19.56
N GLU A 113 1.29 -2.53 20.79
CA GLU A 113 0.48 -1.41 21.28
C GLU A 113 1.26 -0.08 21.19
N GLY A 114 0.67 0.92 20.53
CA GLY A 114 1.30 2.21 20.31
C GLY A 114 2.42 2.23 19.26
N LYS A 115 2.75 1.08 18.67
CA LYS A 115 3.78 0.92 17.62
C LYS A 115 3.13 0.64 16.26
N ALA A 116 3.75 -0.22 15.45
CA ALA A 116 3.16 -0.62 14.17
C ALA A 116 1.97 -1.56 14.34
N MET A 117 1.04 -1.48 13.39
CA MET A 117 -0.05 -2.45 13.23
C MET A 117 0.11 -3.19 11.90
N MET A 118 -0.42 -4.40 11.83
CA MET A 118 -0.62 -5.12 10.58
C MET A 118 -2.12 -5.28 10.36
N LEU A 119 -2.60 -4.86 9.20
CA LEU A 119 -3.99 -5.00 8.79
C LEU A 119 -4.04 -5.75 7.45
N ASN A 120 -5.12 -6.50 7.22
CA ASN A 120 -5.37 -7.19 5.96
C ASN A 120 -6.61 -6.58 5.31
N ASN A 121 -6.48 -6.06 4.10
CA ASN A 121 -7.62 -5.46 3.41
C ASN A 121 -8.71 -6.50 3.04
N ALA A 122 -8.42 -7.78 3.04
CA ALA A 122 -9.41 -8.85 2.90
C ALA A 122 -10.49 -8.79 3.99
N ASP A 123 -10.16 -8.32 5.20
CA ASP A 123 -11.08 -8.29 6.33
C ASP A 123 -12.32 -7.42 6.06
N TRP A 124 -12.18 -6.39 5.24
CA TRP A 124 -13.30 -5.52 4.85
C TRP A 124 -13.69 -5.66 3.38
N LEU A 125 -12.75 -5.88 2.45
CA LEU A 125 -13.07 -5.93 1.01
C LEU A 125 -13.92 -7.15 0.64
N LEU A 126 -13.66 -8.32 1.26
CA LEU A 126 -14.39 -9.55 0.92
C LEU A 126 -15.87 -9.53 1.35
N ASN A 127 -16.21 -8.66 2.29
CA ASN A 127 -17.57 -8.55 2.84
C ASN A 127 -18.36 -7.38 2.23
N LEU A 128 -17.75 -6.59 1.31
CA LEU A 128 -18.41 -5.46 0.69
C LEU A 128 -19.50 -5.91 -0.29
N ASN A 129 -20.69 -5.32 -0.14
CA ASN A 129 -21.71 -5.42 -1.16
C ASN A 129 -21.37 -4.48 -2.31
N TYR A 130 -21.32 -5.01 -3.53
CA TYR A 130 -20.93 -4.25 -4.72
C TYR A 130 -21.82 -3.02 -4.97
N ILE A 131 -23.12 -3.16 -4.81
CA ILE A 131 -24.07 -2.06 -5.06
C ILE A 131 -23.95 -0.99 -3.97
N GLU A 132 -23.76 -1.41 -2.70
CA GLU A 132 -23.55 -0.48 -1.59
C GLU A 132 -22.23 0.29 -1.76
N LEU A 133 -21.16 -0.39 -2.15
CA LEU A 133 -19.88 0.24 -2.46
C LEU A 133 -20.01 1.29 -3.56
N LEU A 134 -20.66 0.96 -4.67
CA LEU A 134 -20.88 1.92 -5.77
C LEU A 134 -21.75 3.09 -5.34
N ARG A 135 -22.74 2.86 -4.49
CA ARG A 135 -23.65 3.90 -4.03
C ARG A 135 -23.00 4.87 -3.04
N GLU A 136 -22.21 4.36 -2.10
CA GLU A 136 -21.67 5.14 -0.98
C GLU A 136 -20.29 5.69 -1.28
N VAL A 137 -19.43 4.86 -1.84
CA VAL A 137 -18.02 5.17 -2.09
C VAL A 137 -17.79 5.67 -3.52
N GLY A 138 -18.50 5.10 -4.50
CA GLY A 138 -18.36 5.44 -5.91
C GLY A 138 -18.44 6.94 -6.21
N PRO A 139 -19.37 7.72 -5.63
CA PRO A 139 -19.44 9.16 -5.87
C PRO A 139 -18.24 9.96 -5.36
N CYS A 140 -17.45 9.40 -4.43
CA CYS A 140 -16.26 10.04 -3.89
C CYS A 140 -15.08 9.98 -4.86
N PHE A 141 -15.13 9.12 -5.89
CA PHE A 141 -14.06 8.92 -6.86
C PHE A 141 -14.43 9.46 -8.23
N SER A 142 -13.56 10.26 -8.80
CA SER A 142 -13.69 10.73 -10.18
C SER A 142 -12.81 9.90 -11.11
N VAL A 143 -13.41 9.15 -12.02
CA VAL A 143 -12.69 8.39 -13.05
C VAL A 143 -11.71 9.28 -13.83
N ASN A 144 -12.11 10.50 -14.15
CA ASN A 144 -11.24 11.45 -14.85
C ASN A 144 -9.99 11.82 -14.02
N ASN A 145 -10.12 11.93 -12.70
CA ASN A 145 -8.96 12.18 -11.83
C ASN A 145 -8.08 10.94 -11.70
N MET A 146 -8.67 9.76 -11.57
CA MET A 146 -7.93 8.50 -11.53
C MET A 146 -7.09 8.30 -12.79
N LEU A 147 -7.65 8.53 -13.97
CA LEU A 147 -6.96 8.38 -15.26
C LEU A 147 -5.82 9.39 -15.48
N ARG A 148 -5.71 10.44 -14.66
CA ARG A 148 -4.57 11.38 -14.69
C ARG A 148 -3.32 10.81 -14.03
N ALA A 149 -3.45 9.84 -13.12
CA ALA A 149 -2.30 9.25 -12.45
C ALA A 149 -1.43 8.49 -13.46
N GLU A 150 -0.11 8.58 -13.28
CA GLU A 150 0.86 8.03 -14.25
C GLU A 150 0.72 6.50 -14.41
N CYS A 151 0.40 5.79 -13.33
CA CYS A 151 0.16 4.35 -13.37
C CYS A 151 -1.03 3.97 -14.29
N TYR A 152 -2.08 4.80 -14.33
CA TYR A 152 -3.22 4.55 -15.23
C TYR A 152 -2.91 4.92 -16.68
N LYS A 153 -2.16 5.99 -16.94
CA LYS A 153 -1.76 6.36 -18.31
C LYS A 153 -1.01 5.23 -19.01
N GLN A 154 -0.02 4.65 -18.32
CA GLN A 154 0.74 3.53 -18.85
C GLN A 154 -0.10 2.28 -19.11
N ARG A 155 -1.12 2.04 -18.28
CA ARG A 155 -2.04 0.90 -18.43
C ARG A 155 -3.06 1.12 -19.55
N MET A 156 -3.50 2.34 -19.78
CA MET A 156 -4.44 2.65 -20.87
C MET A 156 -3.89 2.28 -22.24
N GLU A 157 -2.58 2.41 -22.47
CA GLU A 157 -1.90 2.03 -23.72
C GLU A 157 -1.99 0.51 -23.99
N LYS A 158 -2.08 -0.30 -22.92
CA LYS A 158 -2.11 -1.77 -22.98
C LYS A 158 -3.51 -2.36 -22.80
N GLY A 159 -4.48 -1.53 -22.51
CA GLY A 159 -5.83 -1.94 -22.12
C GLY A 159 -6.01 -1.97 -20.60
N LEU A 160 -7.07 -1.32 -20.12
CA LEU A 160 -7.43 -1.22 -18.71
C LEU A 160 -8.68 -2.05 -18.44
N SER A 161 -8.58 -3.07 -17.60
CA SER A 161 -9.72 -3.88 -17.20
C SER A 161 -10.60 -3.15 -16.19
N LEU A 162 -11.89 -3.54 -16.14
CA LEU A 162 -12.84 -2.98 -15.17
C LEU A 162 -12.40 -3.24 -13.71
N SER A 163 -11.83 -4.40 -13.45
CA SER A 163 -11.30 -4.75 -12.12
C SER A 163 -10.18 -3.81 -11.67
N LEU A 164 -9.32 -3.37 -12.59
CA LEU A 164 -8.22 -2.45 -12.29
C LEU A 164 -8.69 -1.02 -11.99
N ILE A 165 -9.82 -0.60 -12.56
CA ILE A 165 -10.42 0.72 -12.24
C ILE A 165 -10.96 0.74 -10.80
N HIS A 166 -11.43 -0.40 -10.28
CA HIS A 166 -12.05 -0.50 -8.96
C HIS A 166 -11.05 -0.80 -7.83
N ILE A 167 -9.79 -1.11 -8.15
CA ILE A 167 -8.69 -1.26 -7.19
C ILE A 167 -7.93 0.06 -7.14
N SER A 168 -8.54 1.11 -6.72
CA SER A 168 -7.81 2.31 -6.36
C SER A 168 -7.42 2.20 -4.89
N GLU A 169 -6.13 2.20 -4.65
CA GLU A 169 -5.54 2.34 -3.33
C GLU A 169 -5.96 3.64 -2.67
#